data_4a78a86bbeb57e3aaaa72daa5e0008cf
#
_entry.id   4a78a86bbeb57e3aaaa72daa5e0008cf
#
_cell.length_a   1.000
_cell.length_b   1.000
_cell.length_c   1.000
_cell.angle_alpha   90.00
_cell.angle_beta   90.00
_cell.angle_gamma   90.00
#
_symmetry.space_group_name_H-M   'P 1'
#
loop_
_entity.id
_entity.type
_entity.pdbx_description
1 polymer ?
#
loop_
_entity_poly.entity_id
_entity_poly.type
_entity_poly.pdbx_seq_one_letter_code
_entity_poly.pdbx_strand_id
1 'polypeptide(L)'
;MTQIVVPVRYPLSEHSRATLAEAIEIAEERGGSLTVLHINLYQNGRQVSRSELKRAVESEFGHIPDARYSVRSGLLVEETILDEIASEDTDIVVIGKKQAGRWRKMLRRITDDPDVETYLRDRVNCEIVTVSPDL
;
A
#
# COMPACT_ATOMS: atom_id res chain seq x y z
N MET A 1 -2.70 -0.11 18.87
CA MET A 1 -2.99 -1.09 17.81
C MET A 1 -2.08 -0.81 16.62
N THR A 2 -1.52 -1.85 16.05
CA THR A 2 -0.64 -1.71 14.89
C THR A 2 -1.43 -1.25 13.67
N GLN A 3 -0.97 -0.20 13.01
CA GLN A 3 -1.60 0.35 11.81
C GLN A 3 -0.84 -0.12 10.57
N ILE A 4 -1.52 -0.84 9.70
CA ILE A 4 -0.93 -1.45 8.51
C ILE A 4 -1.57 -0.86 7.26
N VAL A 5 -0.76 -0.44 6.29
CA VAL A 5 -1.24 0.06 5.00
C VAL A 5 -0.78 -0.87 3.89
N VAL A 6 -1.68 -1.24 3.01
CA VAL A 6 -1.36 -2.04 1.83
C VAL A 6 -1.93 -1.38 0.57
N PRO A 7 -1.06 -0.88 -0.32
CA PRO A 7 -1.53 -0.34 -1.60
C PRO A 7 -1.90 -1.48 -2.56
N VAL A 8 -3.00 -1.31 -3.29
CA VAL A 8 -3.44 -2.29 -4.27
C VAL A 8 -3.87 -1.62 -5.56
N ARG A 9 -3.83 -2.34 -6.66
CA ARG A 9 -4.36 -1.89 -7.94
C ARG A 9 -5.81 -2.30 -8.09
N TYR A 10 -6.54 -1.58 -8.91
CA TYR A 10 -7.92 -1.92 -9.25
C TYR A 10 -8.07 -2.02 -10.77
N PRO A 11 -8.55 -3.13 -11.30
CA PRO A 11 -8.92 -4.38 -10.60
C PRO A 11 -7.69 -5.02 -9.94
N LEU A 12 -7.93 -5.87 -8.95
CA LEU A 12 -6.85 -6.51 -8.21
C LEU A 12 -5.97 -7.36 -9.15
N SER A 13 -4.69 -7.02 -9.20
CA SER A 13 -3.71 -7.79 -9.97
C SER A 13 -3.22 -8.96 -9.12
N GLU A 14 -2.48 -9.87 -9.75
CA GLU A 14 -1.86 -10.98 -9.04
C GLU A 14 -0.93 -10.47 -7.94
N HIS A 15 -0.15 -9.41 -8.23
CA HIS A 15 0.73 -8.79 -7.25
C HIS A 15 -0.07 -8.17 -6.10
N SER A 16 -1.16 -7.50 -6.41
CA SER A 16 -2.02 -6.89 -5.39
C SER A 16 -2.65 -7.94 -4.50
N ARG A 17 -3.09 -9.06 -5.06
CA ARG A 17 -3.65 -10.16 -4.28
C ARG A 17 -2.63 -10.76 -3.32
N ALA A 18 -1.40 -10.98 -3.79
CA ALA A 18 -0.33 -11.53 -2.95
C ALA A 18 0.04 -10.57 -1.82
N THR A 19 0.15 -9.30 -2.14
CA THR A 19 0.50 -8.26 -1.16
C THR A 19 -0.60 -8.12 -0.10
N LEU A 20 -1.85 -8.13 -0.55
CA LEU A 20 -3.00 -8.03 0.34
C LEU A 20 -3.12 -9.25 1.26
N ALA A 21 -2.89 -10.46 0.73
CA ALA A 21 -2.92 -11.67 1.53
C ALA A 21 -1.89 -11.61 2.67
N GLU A 22 -0.68 -11.14 2.37
CA GLU A 22 0.36 -10.98 3.38
C GLU A 22 -0.02 -9.94 4.42
N ALA A 23 -0.60 -8.83 3.98
CA ALA A 23 -1.03 -7.77 4.90
C ALA A 23 -2.12 -8.27 5.86
N ILE A 24 -3.06 -9.05 5.35
CA ILE A 24 -4.13 -9.63 6.17
C ILE A 24 -3.53 -10.55 7.23
N GLU A 25 -2.57 -11.38 6.84
CA GLU A 25 -1.91 -12.29 7.76
C GLU A 25 -1.16 -11.54 8.87
N ILE A 26 -0.45 -10.48 8.52
CA ILE A 26 0.26 -9.64 9.48
C ILE A 26 -0.74 -8.99 10.46
N ALA A 27 -1.85 -8.48 9.94
CA ALA A 27 -2.87 -7.87 10.76
C ALA A 27 -3.46 -8.85 11.78
N GLU A 28 -3.69 -10.08 11.35
CA GLU A 28 -4.18 -11.13 12.25
C GLU A 28 -3.18 -11.49 13.33
N GLU A 29 -1.91 -11.64 12.95
CA GLU A 29 -0.85 -12.01 13.89
C GLU A 29 -0.58 -10.94 14.93
N ARG A 30 -0.67 -9.66 14.55
CA ARG A 30 -0.35 -8.55 15.44
C ARG A 30 -1.56 -7.87 16.06
N GLY A 31 -2.76 -8.38 15.77
CA GLY A 31 -3.99 -7.74 16.24
C GLY A 31 -4.11 -6.32 15.73
N GLY A 32 -3.71 -6.09 14.48
CA GLY A 32 -3.64 -4.76 13.91
C GLY A 32 -4.86 -4.36 13.10
N SER A 33 -4.87 -3.08 12.72
CA SER A 33 -5.86 -2.50 11.84
C SER A 33 -5.27 -2.37 10.45
N LEU A 34 -6.04 -2.70 9.41
CA LEU A 34 -5.57 -2.71 8.03
C LEU A 34 -6.24 -1.61 7.22
N THR A 35 -5.46 -0.85 6.47
CA THR A 35 -5.97 0.09 5.48
C THR A 35 -5.60 -0.39 4.09
N VAL A 36 -6.61 -0.71 3.29
CA VAL A 36 -6.41 -1.08 1.87
C VAL A 36 -6.50 0.20 1.07
N LEU A 37 -5.41 0.55 0.39
CA LEU A 37 -5.27 1.84 -0.30
C LEU A 37 -5.24 1.66 -1.80
N HIS A 38 -6.03 2.46 -2.53
CA HIS A 38 -5.96 2.54 -3.97
C HIS A 38 -5.70 3.98 -4.39
N ILE A 39 -4.87 4.17 -5.41
CA ILE A 39 -4.54 5.48 -5.92
C ILE A 39 -5.18 5.69 -7.30
N ASN A 40 -6.04 6.68 -7.41
CA ASN A 40 -6.59 7.12 -8.69
C ASN A 40 -5.65 8.16 -9.26
N LEU A 41 -5.01 7.86 -10.40
CA LEU A 41 -4.14 8.82 -11.05
C LEU A 41 -4.99 9.83 -11.82
N TYR A 42 -4.64 11.11 -11.72
CA TYR A 42 -5.40 12.18 -12.39
C TYR A 42 -5.43 11.99 -13.91
N GLN A 43 -4.35 11.47 -14.50
CA GLN A 43 -4.27 11.26 -15.94
C GLN A 43 -5.06 10.04 -16.43
N ASN A 44 -5.52 9.18 -15.54
CA ASN A 44 -6.40 8.07 -15.89
C ASN A 44 -7.85 8.55 -15.74
N GLY A 45 -8.62 8.51 -16.78
CA GLY A 45 -9.98 9.07 -16.75
C GLY A 45 -10.94 8.38 -15.79
N ARG A 46 -10.66 7.15 -15.39
CA ARG A 46 -11.54 6.39 -14.51
C ARG A 46 -11.20 6.62 -13.05
N GLN A 47 -12.23 6.90 -12.27
CA GLN A 47 -12.10 7.07 -10.82
C GLN A 47 -12.77 5.90 -10.11
N VAL A 48 -12.00 5.19 -9.29
CA VAL A 48 -12.51 4.08 -8.50
C VAL A 48 -12.99 4.64 -7.17
N SER A 49 -14.20 4.26 -6.76
CA SER A 49 -14.74 4.68 -5.47
C SER A 49 -14.31 3.71 -4.37
N ARG A 50 -14.42 4.17 -3.13
CA ARG A 50 -14.12 3.33 -1.97
C ARG A 50 -15.03 2.10 -1.93
N SER A 51 -16.30 2.26 -2.28
CA SER A 51 -17.25 1.14 -2.33
C SER A 51 -16.87 0.10 -3.36
N GLU A 52 -16.40 0.54 -4.53
CA GLU A 52 -15.93 -0.37 -5.57
C GLU A 52 -14.71 -1.14 -5.11
N LEU A 53 -13.76 -0.47 -4.45
CA LEU A 53 -12.57 -1.11 -3.93
C LEU A 53 -12.92 -2.16 -2.88
N LYS A 54 -13.78 -1.80 -1.93
CA LYS A 54 -14.23 -2.72 -0.89
C LYS A 54 -14.89 -3.95 -1.48
N ARG A 55 -15.77 -3.75 -2.47
CA ARG A 55 -16.47 -4.86 -3.13
C ARG A 55 -15.50 -5.80 -3.82
N ALA A 56 -14.50 -5.24 -4.51
CA ALA A 56 -13.50 -6.05 -5.21
C ALA A 56 -12.67 -6.89 -4.23
N VAL A 57 -12.26 -6.30 -3.11
CA VAL A 57 -11.49 -7.01 -2.09
C VAL A 57 -12.32 -8.07 -1.41
N GLU A 58 -13.53 -7.74 -0.98
CA GLU A 58 -14.39 -8.68 -0.27
C GLU A 58 -14.89 -9.82 -1.14
N SER A 59 -14.96 -9.63 -2.46
CA SER A 59 -15.33 -10.71 -3.36
C SER A 59 -14.26 -11.80 -3.42
N GLU A 60 -13.01 -11.47 -3.14
CA GLU A 60 -11.91 -12.44 -3.17
C GLU A 60 -11.49 -12.91 -1.79
N PHE A 61 -11.54 -12.06 -0.80
CA PHE A 61 -11.03 -12.35 0.55
C PHE A 61 -12.13 -12.43 1.62
N GLY A 62 -13.37 -12.09 1.26
CA GLY A 62 -14.45 -12.02 2.22
C GLY A 62 -14.32 -10.79 3.10
N HIS A 63 -15.11 -10.75 4.16
CA HIS A 63 -15.06 -9.64 5.11
C HIS A 63 -13.76 -9.70 5.92
N ILE A 64 -13.04 -8.58 5.97
CA ILE A 64 -11.79 -8.49 6.71
C ILE A 64 -12.05 -7.65 7.97
N PRO A 65 -11.91 -8.24 9.18
CA PRO A 65 -12.12 -7.48 10.42
C PRO A 65 -11.12 -6.33 10.54
N ASP A 66 -11.59 -5.21 11.08
CA ASP A 66 -10.78 -4.01 11.31
C ASP A 66 -10.07 -3.48 10.08
N ALA A 67 -10.68 -3.67 8.91
CA ALA A 67 -10.14 -3.15 7.65
C ALA A 67 -10.87 -1.87 7.25
N ARG A 68 -10.09 -0.90 6.77
CA ARG A 68 -10.60 0.32 6.15
C ARG A 68 -10.17 0.35 4.70
N TYR A 69 -10.97 1.03 3.89
CA TYR A 69 -10.69 1.18 2.47
C TYR A 69 -10.51 2.65 2.17
N SER A 70 -9.37 3.00 1.59
CA SER A 70 -9.01 4.39 1.30
C SER A 70 -8.70 4.54 -0.18
N VAL A 71 -9.23 5.61 -0.77
CA VAL A 71 -8.95 5.95 -2.16
C VAL A 71 -8.42 7.37 -2.18
N ARG A 72 -7.23 7.55 -2.74
CA ARG A 72 -6.62 8.86 -2.91
C ARG A 72 -6.38 9.14 -4.38
N SER A 73 -6.27 10.40 -4.73
CA SER A 73 -5.96 10.83 -6.09
C SER A 73 -4.61 11.52 -6.11
N GLY A 74 -3.86 11.34 -7.18
CA GLY A 74 -2.55 11.96 -7.31
C GLY A 74 -1.98 11.81 -8.69
N LEU A 75 -0.80 12.41 -8.91
CA LEU A 75 -0.08 12.32 -10.17
C LEU A 75 0.87 11.14 -10.21
N LEU A 76 1.45 10.80 -9.06
CA LEU A 76 2.39 9.69 -8.92
C LEU A 76 1.92 8.74 -7.81
N VAL A 77 1.90 7.46 -8.11
CA VAL A 77 1.45 6.44 -7.15
C VAL A 77 2.34 6.44 -5.91
N GLU A 78 3.65 6.41 -6.12
CA GLU A 78 4.64 6.29 -5.03
C GLU A 78 4.55 7.45 -4.06
N GLU A 79 4.46 8.66 -4.59
CA GLU A 79 4.36 9.87 -3.77
C GLU A 79 3.06 9.91 -2.97
N THR A 80 1.96 9.49 -3.61
CA THR A 80 0.66 9.47 -2.95
C THR A 80 0.60 8.42 -1.84
N ILE A 81 1.26 7.28 -2.01
CA ILE A 81 1.39 6.27 -0.96
C ILE A 81 2.14 6.85 0.23
N LEU A 82 3.23 7.57 -0.01
CA LEU A 82 4.00 8.20 1.07
C LEU A 82 3.15 9.20 1.85
N ASP A 83 2.32 9.97 1.15
CA ASP A 83 1.40 10.91 1.81
C ASP A 83 0.42 10.19 2.73
N GLU A 84 -0.12 9.06 2.29
CA GLU A 84 -1.04 8.27 3.11
C GLU A 84 -0.35 7.72 4.34
N ILE A 85 0.85 7.16 4.17
CA ILE A 85 1.63 6.58 5.25
C ILE A 85 1.92 7.63 6.33
N ALA A 86 2.31 8.82 5.89
CA ALA A 86 2.66 9.91 6.81
C ALA A 86 1.43 10.43 7.56
N SER A 87 0.27 10.52 6.88
CA SER A 87 -0.93 11.10 7.49
C SER A 87 -1.67 10.16 8.44
N GLU A 88 -1.45 8.86 8.35
CA GLU A 88 -2.21 7.87 9.13
C GLU A 88 -1.43 7.21 10.26
N ASP A 89 -0.28 7.75 10.64
CA ASP A 89 0.58 7.16 11.69
C ASP A 89 0.81 5.67 11.45
N THR A 90 1.17 5.33 10.24
CA THR A 90 1.33 3.95 9.82
C THR A 90 2.54 3.31 10.49
N ASP A 91 2.36 2.12 11.04
CA ASP A 91 3.45 1.33 11.64
C ASP A 91 4.12 0.42 10.63
N ILE A 92 3.33 -0.14 9.72
CA ILE A 92 3.82 -1.09 8.73
C ILE A 92 3.19 -0.77 7.37
N VAL A 93 4.01 -0.76 6.32
CA VAL A 93 3.51 -0.73 4.96
C VAL A 93 3.89 -2.04 4.27
N VAL A 94 2.93 -2.68 3.61
CA VAL A 94 3.16 -3.93 2.89
C VAL A 94 3.08 -3.64 1.40
N ILE A 95 4.19 -3.81 0.69
CA ILE A 95 4.28 -3.46 -0.73
C ILE A 95 4.88 -4.60 -1.53
N GLY A 96 4.57 -4.61 -2.83
CA GLY A 96 5.19 -5.55 -3.74
C GLY A 96 6.62 -5.16 -4.06
N LYS A 97 7.40 -6.14 -4.48
CA LYS A 97 8.79 -5.93 -4.86
C LYS A 97 8.94 -4.90 -5.99
N LYS A 98 8.02 -4.91 -6.95
CA LYS A 98 8.03 -3.93 -8.05
C LYS A 98 7.76 -2.52 -7.56
N GLN A 99 6.88 -2.37 -6.57
CA GLN A 99 6.57 -1.08 -5.97
C GLN A 99 7.81 -0.50 -5.28
N ALA A 100 8.53 -1.35 -4.55
CA ALA A 100 9.78 -0.94 -3.90
C ALA A 100 10.80 -0.47 -4.93
N GLY A 101 10.87 -1.15 -6.08
CA GLY A 101 11.75 -0.75 -7.17
C GLY A 101 11.41 0.62 -7.74
N ARG A 102 10.11 0.92 -7.89
CA ARG A 102 9.65 2.24 -8.36
C ARG A 102 10.00 3.33 -7.37
N TRP A 103 9.86 3.05 -6.07
CA TRP A 103 10.25 4.00 -5.03
C TRP A 103 11.74 4.29 -5.09
N ARG A 104 12.58 3.29 -5.31
CA ARG A 104 14.03 3.49 -5.47
C ARG A 104 14.33 4.42 -6.63
N LYS A 105 13.65 4.24 -7.76
CA LYS A 105 13.82 5.13 -8.92
C LYS A 105 13.40 6.55 -8.61
N MET A 106 12.30 6.72 -7.91
CA MET A 106 11.82 8.04 -7.51
C MET A 106 12.82 8.72 -6.57
N LEU A 107 13.33 7.98 -5.59
CA LEU A 107 14.26 8.50 -4.61
C LEU A 107 15.60 8.90 -5.23
N ARG A 108 16.05 8.18 -6.27
CA ARG A 108 17.28 8.54 -6.98
C ARG A 108 17.21 9.92 -7.63
N ARG A 109 16.02 10.36 -7.98
CA ARG A 109 15.82 11.70 -8.55
C ARG A 109 15.85 12.79 -7.50
N ILE A 110 15.62 12.42 -6.25
CA ILE A 110 15.52 13.37 -5.13
C ILE A 110 16.79 13.35 -4.28
N THR A 111 17.37 12.17 -4.06
CA THR A 111 18.53 11.98 -3.19
C THR A 111 19.59 11.12 -3.87
N ASP A 112 20.82 11.16 -3.33
CA ASP A 112 21.91 10.33 -3.82
C ASP A 112 21.87 8.93 -3.21
N ASP A 113 21.05 8.72 -2.17
CA ASP A 113 20.92 7.44 -1.50
C ASP A 113 19.52 6.89 -1.72
N PRO A 114 19.36 5.89 -2.61
CA PRO A 114 18.04 5.38 -2.98
C PRO A 114 17.49 4.28 -2.07
N ASP A 115 17.98 4.15 -0.85
CA ASP A 115 17.49 3.13 0.08
C ASP A 115 16.10 3.47 0.58
N VAL A 116 15.10 2.72 0.10
CA VAL A 116 13.69 2.93 0.43
C VAL A 116 13.43 2.71 1.93
N GLU A 117 14.00 1.66 2.50
CA GLU A 117 13.77 1.35 3.90
C GLU A 117 14.28 2.45 4.81
N THR A 118 15.52 2.91 4.55
CA THR A 118 16.11 3.99 5.33
C THR A 118 15.32 5.27 5.17
N TYR A 119 14.95 5.60 3.93
CA TYR A 119 14.18 6.79 3.64
C TYR A 119 12.84 6.82 4.39
N LEU A 120 12.09 5.72 4.33
CA LEU A 120 10.80 5.65 5.00
C LEU A 120 10.94 5.62 6.51
N ARG A 121 11.95 4.93 7.02
CA ARG A 121 12.20 4.88 8.46
C ARG A 121 12.51 6.28 9.01
N ASP A 122 13.32 7.04 8.29
CA ASP A 122 13.72 8.37 8.72
C ASP A 122 12.59 9.40 8.58
N ARG A 123 11.75 9.24 7.55
CA ARG A 123 10.70 10.21 7.25
C ARG A 123 9.38 9.92 7.92
N VAL A 124 8.99 8.64 8.00
CA VAL A 124 7.67 8.26 8.50
C VAL A 124 7.72 7.19 9.59
N ASN A 125 8.93 6.78 9.99
CA ASN A 125 9.14 5.82 11.07
C ASN A 125 8.29 4.55 10.90
N CYS A 126 8.37 3.95 9.73
CA CYS A 126 7.50 2.87 9.29
C CYS A 126 8.32 1.64 8.88
N GLU A 127 7.88 0.46 9.30
CA GLU A 127 8.46 -0.79 8.84
C GLU A 127 7.94 -1.11 7.44
N ILE A 128 8.81 -1.61 6.56
CA ILE A 128 8.41 -2.01 5.21
C ILE A 128 8.47 -3.52 5.09
N VAL A 129 7.38 -4.12 4.66
CA VAL A 129 7.35 -5.55 4.32
C VAL A 129 7.20 -5.66 2.81
N THR A 130 8.15 -6.32 2.17
CA THR A 130 8.17 -6.48 0.72
C THR A 130 7.71 -7.89 0.36
N VAL A 131 6.77 -7.98 -0.56
CA VAL A 131 6.19 -9.26 -0.97
C VAL A 131 6.53 -9.55 -2.42
N SER A 132 7.01 -10.76 -2.68
CA SER A 132 7.25 -11.24 -4.03
C SER A 132 6.24 -12.34 -4.33
N PRO A 133 5.38 -12.19 -5.36
CA PRO A 133 4.43 -13.23 -5.73
C PRO A 133 5.07 -14.38 -6.49
N ASP A 134 6.33 -14.21 -6.92
CA ASP A 134 7.03 -15.22 -7.69
C ASP A 134 7.77 -16.17 -6.76
N LEU A 135 7.26 -17.36 -6.63
CA LEU A 135 7.90 -18.43 -5.84
C LEU A 135 8.39 -19.54 -6.74
#